data_8ea84f1efe072278d108d23a11860528
#
_entry.id   8ea84f1efe072278d108d23a11860528
#
_cell.length_a   1.000
_cell.length_b   1.000
_cell.length_c   1.000
_cell.angle_alpha   90.00
_cell.angle_beta   90.00
_cell.angle_gamma   90.00
#
_symmetry.space_group_name_H-M   'P 1'
#
loop_
_entity.id
_entity.type
_entity.pdbx_description
1 polymer ?
#
loop_
_entity_poly.entity_id
_entity_poly.type
_entity_poly.pdbx_seq_one_letter_code
_entity_poly.pdbx_strand_id
1 'polypeptide(L)'
;MDKVQKTNINNMRITEIDVIKGICIILMVVGHSGSPITKWIYLFHMAVFFVASGFCWNEIHATSILNVGNYIKKKICSLYIPYVMVNAVYIFLNNFFVKIGIYSNVSELSGGIQLIDYIGVKDTMVELIKTIFFLSGNHVQLAGAFWFIRCLFVVNILHCIVAFIAKKTKRRNTIWVLIFIINCILASLVSEGYFQFLRGFKTTFAAYIAYMIGILLRKYEINLKKVYSIYGFGVSFIVLLIFSSIATISISEGKIVNIVFYVIATVC
;
A
#
# COMPACT_ATOMS: atom_id res chain seq x y z
N MET A 1 27.93 28.31 0.16
CA MET A 1 27.94 27.12 1.04
C MET A 1 26.60 26.32 1.08
N ASP A 2 25.50 26.83 0.55
CA ASP A 2 24.17 26.25 0.78
C ASP A 2 23.73 25.07 -0.13
N LYS A 3 24.35 24.90 -1.30
CA LYS A 3 23.97 23.80 -2.22
C LYS A 3 24.52 22.43 -1.80
N VAL A 4 25.67 22.36 -1.18
CA VAL A 4 26.33 21.12 -0.74
C VAL A 4 25.66 20.57 0.52
N GLN A 5 25.18 21.43 1.41
CA GLN A 5 24.44 21.01 2.60
C GLN A 5 23.02 20.44 2.25
N LYS A 6 22.30 21.02 1.28
CA LYS A 6 21.01 20.50 0.82
C LYS A 6 21.10 19.13 0.16
N THR A 7 22.19 18.81 -0.54
CA THR A 7 22.38 17.48 -1.16
C THR A 7 22.66 16.38 -0.15
N ASN A 8 23.31 16.69 0.97
CA ASN A 8 23.58 15.68 2.02
C ASN A 8 22.33 15.32 2.84
N ILE A 9 21.43 16.26 3.09
CA ILE A 9 20.17 16.00 3.82
C ILE A 9 19.24 15.07 3.04
N ASN A 10 19.27 15.13 1.70
CA ASN A 10 18.41 14.29 0.85
C ASN A 10 18.77 12.80 0.82
N ASN A 11 19.94 12.42 1.29
CA ASN A 11 20.42 11.02 1.33
C ASN A 11 20.48 10.42 2.74
N MET A 12 20.19 11.20 3.78
CA MET A 12 20.15 10.67 5.15
C MET A 12 18.95 9.74 5.32
N ARG A 13 19.21 8.56 5.84
CA ARG A 13 18.19 7.62 6.29
C ARG A 13 17.42 8.27 7.45
N ILE A 14 16.10 8.35 7.31
CA ILE A 14 15.23 8.94 8.33
C ILE A 14 14.81 7.80 9.25
N THR A 15 15.50 7.70 10.38
CA THR A 15 15.32 6.61 11.35
C THR A 15 13.89 6.52 11.86
N GLU A 16 13.23 7.67 12.07
CA GLU A 16 11.84 7.75 12.52
C GLU A 16 10.88 7.06 11.54
N ILE A 17 11.10 7.26 10.24
CA ILE A 17 10.27 6.59 9.21
C ILE A 17 10.52 5.08 9.18
N ASP A 18 11.73 4.63 9.42
CA ASP A 18 12.02 3.19 9.50
C ASP A 18 11.38 2.55 10.74
N VAL A 19 11.38 3.24 11.88
CA VAL A 19 10.67 2.82 13.10
C VAL A 19 9.17 2.72 12.85
N ILE A 20 8.55 3.75 12.25
CA ILE A 20 7.12 3.75 11.90
C ILE A 20 6.78 2.54 11.00
N LYS A 21 7.58 2.28 9.97
CA LYS A 21 7.38 1.12 9.09
C LYS A 21 7.51 -0.20 9.85
N GLY A 22 8.48 -0.30 10.76
CA GLY A 22 8.64 -1.48 11.61
C GLY A 22 7.43 -1.73 12.52
N ILE A 23 6.92 -0.68 13.16
CA ILE A 23 5.70 -0.75 13.98
C ILE A 23 4.50 -1.19 13.12
N CYS A 24 4.32 -0.63 11.92
CA CYS A 24 3.24 -1.01 11.02
C CYS A 24 3.29 -2.50 10.62
N ILE A 25 4.50 -3.07 10.45
CA ILE A 25 4.66 -4.51 10.16
C ILE A 25 4.25 -5.35 11.38
N ILE A 26 4.66 -4.97 12.59
CA ILE A 26 4.25 -5.64 13.83
C ILE A 26 2.72 -5.59 13.97
N LEU A 27 2.13 -4.43 13.78
CA LEU A 27 0.68 -4.24 13.84
C LEU A 27 -0.05 -5.07 12.77
N MET A 28 0.53 -5.23 11.58
CA MET A 28 -0.02 -6.11 10.55
C MET A 28 -0.09 -7.57 11.04
N VAL A 29 0.97 -8.08 11.66
CA VAL A 29 0.99 -9.45 12.22
C VAL A 29 -0.05 -9.59 13.33
N VAL A 30 -0.12 -8.63 14.26
CA VAL A 30 -1.12 -8.61 15.34
C VAL A 30 -2.54 -8.52 14.77
N GLY A 31 -2.76 -7.73 13.73
CA GLY A 31 -4.06 -7.62 13.05
C GLY A 31 -4.53 -8.95 12.42
N HIS A 32 -3.61 -9.80 11.97
CA HIS A 32 -3.93 -11.11 11.41
C HIS A 32 -3.98 -12.25 12.45
N SER A 33 -3.66 -11.98 13.71
CA SER A 33 -3.67 -13.00 14.78
C SER A 33 -5.03 -13.19 15.50
N GLY A 34 -6.11 -12.56 15.01
CA GLY A 34 -7.42 -12.60 15.68
C GLY A 34 -7.51 -11.75 16.94
N SER A 35 -6.61 -10.79 17.13
CA SER A 35 -6.58 -9.89 18.28
C SER A 35 -7.88 -9.07 18.40
N PRO A 36 -8.40 -8.79 19.61
CA PRO A 36 -9.58 -7.94 19.81
C PRO A 36 -9.38 -6.51 19.30
N ILE A 37 -8.13 -6.03 19.18
CA ILE A 37 -7.79 -4.70 18.66
C ILE A 37 -7.62 -4.66 17.13
N THR A 38 -7.89 -5.76 16.41
CA THR A 38 -7.74 -5.86 14.95
C THR A 38 -8.48 -4.74 14.21
N LYS A 39 -9.74 -4.43 14.61
CA LYS A 39 -10.53 -3.37 13.99
C LYS A 39 -9.84 -2.01 14.09
N TRP A 40 -9.28 -1.69 15.26
CA TRP A 40 -8.53 -0.47 15.50
C TRP A 40 -7.24 -0.41 14.67
N ILE A 41 -6.47 -1.51 14.63
CA ILE A 41 -5.24 -1.60 13.84
C ILE A 41 -5.51 -1.34 12.35
N TYR A 42 -6.57 -1.93 11.81
CA TYR A 42 -6.89 -1.85 10.40
C TYR A 42 -7.29 -0.44 9.93
N LEU A 43 -7.65 0.45 10.85
CA LEU A 43 -7.95 1.84 10.53
C LEU A 43 -6.74 2.59 9.94
N PHE A 44 -5.53 2.33 10.39
CA PHE A 44 -4.40 3.21 10.07
C PHE A 44 -3.12 2.51 9.60
N HIS A 45 -2.78 1.30 10.07
CA HIS A 45 -1.43 0.74 9.90
C HIS A 45 -0.99 0.66 8.43
N MET A 46 -1.88 0.28 7.52
CA MET A 46 -1.55 0.20 6.10
C MET A 46 -1.47 1.58 5.43
N ALA A 47 -2.38 2.50 5.79
CA ALA A 47 -2.37 3.85 5.28
C ALA A 47 -1.09 4.58 5.69
N VAL A 48 -0.69 4.50 6.97
CA VAL A 48 0.57 5.07 7.49
C VAL A 48 1.78 4.52 6.74
N PHE A 49 1.77 3.23 6.38
CA PHE A 49 2.87 2.64 5.62
C PHE A 49 2.99 3.26 4.21
N PHE A 50 1.86 3.51 3.53
CA PHE A 50 1.88 4.19 2.23
C PHE A 50 2.29 5.66 2.36
N VAL A 51 1.83 6.37 3.40
CA VAL A 51 2.28 7.74 3.71
C VAL A 51 3.78 7.77 3.95
N ALA A 52 4.31 6.88 4.79
CA ALA A 52 5.75 6.77 5.06
C ALA A 52 6.56 6.48 3.78
N SER A 53 6.01 5.66 2.88
CA SER A 53 6.64 5.38 1.58
C SER A 53 6.64 6.60 0.66
N GLY A 54 5.54 7.37 0.61
CA GLY A 54 5.45 8.62 -0.13
C GLY A 54 6.36 9.70 0.44
N PHE A 55 6.48 9.79 1.77
CA PHE A 55 7.42 10.69 2.44
C PHE A 55 8.88 10.42 2.05
N CYS A 56 9.23 9.16 1.81
CA CYS A 56 10.57 8.78 1.32
C CYS A 56 10.79 9.02 -0.17
N TRP A 57 9.79 9.51 -0.91
CA TRP A 57 9.94 9.80 -2.33
C TRP A 57 10.97 10.92 -2.57
N ASN A 58 11.83 10.74 -3.58
CA ASN A 58 12.78 11.77 -4.01
C ASN A 58 12.57 12.10 -5.49
N GLU A 59 12.38 13.38 -5.79
CA GLU A 59 12.16 13.89 -7.15
C GLU A 59 13.33 13.62 -8.11
N ILE A 60 14.51 13.27 -7.60
CA ILE A 60 15.67 12.90 -8.43
C ILE A 60 15.37 11.70 -9.32
N HIS A 61 14.49 10.79 -8.85
CA HIS A 61 14.10 9.60 -9.61
C HIS A 61 13.33 9.91 -10.89
N ALA A 62 12.72 11.09 -10.97
CA ALA A 62 11.92 11.54 -12.12
C ALA A 62 12.63 12.65 -12.94
N THR A 63 13.95 12.82 -12.85
CA THR A 63 14.68 13.90 -13.54
C THR A 63 15.04 13.57 -14.97
N SER A 64 15.31 12.31 -15.29
CA SER A 64 15.70 11.83 -16.62
C SER A 64 15.14 10.43 -16.87
N ILE A 65 15.09 10.01 -18.14
CA ILE A 65 14.68 8.65 -18.53
C ILE A 65 15.59 7.61 -17.86
N LEU A 66 16.87 7.87 -17.76
CA LEU A 66 17.84 6.98 -17.11
C LEU A 66 17.50 6.80 -15.61
N ASN A 67 17.19 7.89 -14.91
CA ASN A 67 16.84 7.85 -13.49
C ASN A 67 15.50 7.12 -13.26
N VAL A 68 14.52 7.33 -14.14
CA VAL A 68 13.26 6.57 -14.13
C VAL A 68 13.54 5.07 -14.33
N GLY A 69 14.34 4.70 -15.32
CA GLY A 69 14.71 3.31 -15.58
C GLY A 69 15.42 2.66 -14.37
N ASN A 70 16.38 3.34 -13.79
CA ASN A 70 17.09 2.88 -12.59
C ASN A 70 16.16 2.71 -11.39
N TYR A 71 15.21 3.63 -11.20
CA TYR A 71 14.22 3.54 -10.13
C TYR A 71 13.27 2.35 -10.34
N ILE A 72 12.75 2.17 -11.56
CA ILE A 72 11.90 1.03 -11.92
C ILE A 72 12.65 -0.29 -11.69
N LYS A 73 13.88 -0.41 -12.18
CA LYS A 73 14.73 -1.60 -11.94
C LYS A 73 14.90 -1.90 -10.46
N LYS A 74 15.18 -0.87 -9.65
CA LYS A 74 15.28 -1.01 -8.19
C LYS A 74 13.98 -1.53 -7.58
N LYS A 75 12.81 -1.03 -8.01
CA LYS A 75 11.51 -1.47 -7.49
C LYS A 75 11.13 -2.87 -7.97
N ILE A 76 11.50 -3.25 -9.18
CA ILE A 76 11.37 -4.63 -9.67
C ILE A 76 12.15 -5.58 -8.76
N CYS A 77 13.41 -5.30 -8.50
CA CYS A 77 14.25 -6.17 -7.67
C CYS A 77 13.80 -6.21 -6.21
N SER A 78 13.31 -5.08 -5.65
CA SER A 78 12.99 -4.99 -4.21
C SER A 78 11.55 -5.31 -3.85
N LEU A 79 10.60 -5.24 -4.77
CA LEU A 79 9.17 -5.46 -4.50
C LEU A 79 8.56 -6.53 -5.42
N TYR A 80 8.74 -6.39 -6.75
CA TYR A 80 8.09 -7.27 -7.70
C TYR A 80 8.66 -8.70 -7.65
N ILE A 81 9.98 -8.86 -7.71
CA ILE A 81 10.61 -10.19 -7.67
C ILE A 81 10.25 -10.92 -6.37
N PRO A 82 10.43 -10.36 -5.16
CA PRO A 82 10.01 -11.02 -3.93
C PRO A 82 8.51 -11.36 -3.92
N TYR A 83 7.65 -10.48 -4.44
CA TYR A 83 6.22 -10.75 -4.55
C TYR A 83 5.95 -11.99 -5.41
N VAL A 84 6.53 -12.06 -6.61
CA VAL A 84 6.34 -13.18 -7.53
C VAL A 84 6.91 -14.47 -6.94
N MET A 85 8.13 -14.42 -6.36
CA MET A 85 8.79 -15.61 -5.79
C MET A 85 7.96 -16.22 -4.66
N VAL A 86 7.51 -15.40 -3.70
CA VAL A 86 6.73 -15.91 -2.56
C VAL A 86 5.40 -16.48 -3.02
N ASN A 87 4.67 -15.78 -3.90
CA ASN A 87 3.41 -16.31 -4.44
C ASN A 87 3.64 -17.60 -5.24
N ALA A 88 4.71 -17.69 -6.04
CA ALA A 88 5.04 -18.91 -6.78
C ALA A 88 5.28 -20.10 -5.84
N VAL A 89 6.05 -19.90 -4.77
CA VAL A 89 6.28 -20.94 -3.75
C VAL A 89 4.94 -21.43 -3.17
N TYR A 90 4.05 -20.53 -2.79
CA TYR A 90 2.74 -20.91 -2.24
C TYR A 90 1.83 -21.59 -3.28
N ILE A 91 1.87 -21.17 -4.55
CA ILE A 91 1.13 -21.83 -5.63
C ILE A 91 1.63 -23.27 -5.84
N PHE A 92 2.94 -23.48 -5.89
CA PHE A 92 3.53 -24.82 -6.01
C PHE A 92 3.23 -25.71 -4.80
N LEU A 93 3.21 -25.13 -3.62
CA LEU A 93 2.93 -25.85 -2.36
C LEU A 93 1.44 -25.98 -2.05
N ASN A 94 0.55 -25.45 -2.91
CA ASN A 94 -0.89 -25.45 -2.67
C ASN A 94 -1.43 -26.82 -2.26
N ASN A 95 -1.20 -27.84 -3.07
CA ASN A 95 -1.71 -29.19 -2.84
C ASN A 95 -1.11 -29.84 -1.59
N PHE A 96 0.14 -29.51 -1.26
CA PHE A 96 0.76 -29.94 -0.02
C PHE A 96 0.09 -29.28 1.19
N PHE A 97 -0.19 -27.98 1.15
CA PHE A 97 -0.86 -27.28 2.24
C PHE A 97 -2.31 -27.71 2.45
N VAL A 98 -3.04 -28.05 1.35
CA VAL A 98 -4.37 -28.67 1.43
C VAL A 98 -4.27 -30.02 2.11
N LYS A 99 -3.32 -30.87 1.70
CA LYS A 99 -3.13 -32.22 2.25
C LYS A 99 -2.84 -32.24 3.75
N ILE A 100 -2.06 -31.30 4.26
CA ILE A 100 -1.71 -31.21 5.69
C ILE A 100 -2.66 -30.33 6.51
N GLY A 101 -3.75 -29.83 5.89
CA GLY A 101 -4.79 -29.06 6.57
C GLY A 101 -4.42 -27.60 6.91
N ILE A 102 -3.33 -27.06 6.33
CA ILE A 102 -3.00 -25.61 6.46
C ILE A 102 -3.98 -24.78 5.63
N TYR A 103 -4.31 -25.23 4.42
CA TYR A 103 -5.39 -24.66 3.60
C TYR A 103 -6.68 -25.45 3.86
N SER A 104 -7.78 -24.72 4.01
CA SER A 104 -9.09 -25.34 4.22
C SER A 104 -9.94 -25.22 2.97
N ASN A 105 -10.50 -26.36 2.56
CA ASN A 105 -11.58 -26.46 1.59
C ASN A 105 -12.97 -26.57 2.26
N VAL A 106 -13.03 -26.44 3.59
CA VAL A 106 -14.26 -26.52 4.38
C VAL A 106 -14.67 -25.11 4.82
N SER A 107 -15.89 -24.69 4.49
CA SER A 107 -16.39 -23.33 4.76
C SER A 107 -16.41 -22.97 6.24
N GLU A 108 -16.68 -23.94 7.11
CA GLU A 108 -16.76 -23.76 8.55
C GLU A 108 -15.40 -23.46 9.20
N LEU A 109 -14.32 -24.00 8.63
CA LEU A 109 -12.96 -23.82 9.13
C LEU A 109 -12.25 -22.63 8.51
N SER A 110 -12.75 -22.11 7.37
CA SER A 110 -12.09 -21.04 6.63
C SER A 110 -12.19 -19.65 7.28
N GLY A 111 -13.06 -19.49 8.29
CA GLY A 111 -13.24 -18.19 8.95
C GLY A 111 -13.62 -17.04 8.02
N GLY A 112 -14.27 -17.33 6.88
CA GLY A 112 -14.60 -16.37 5.83
C GLY A 112 -13.47 -16.12 4.83
N ILE A 113 -12.37 -16.86 4.90
CA ILE A 113 -11.29 -16.85 3.91
C ILE A 113 -11.71 -17.70 2.70
N GLN A 114 -11.26 -17.34 1.52
CA GLN A 114 -11.56 -18.08 0.30
C GLN A 114 -11.15 -19.56 0.45
N LEU A 115 -12.09 -20.46 0.16
CA LEU A 115 -11.83 -21.90 0.12
C LEU A 115 -10.79 -22.21 -0.95
N ILE A 116 -9.81 -23.03 -0.60
CA ILE A 116 -8.77 -23.49 -1.51
C ILE A 116 -8.82 -25.00 -1.57
N ASP A 117 -8.92 -25.51 -2.77
CA ASP A 117 -8.93 -26.95 -3.08
C ASP A 117 -7.65 -27.35 -3.81
N TYR A 118 -7.54 -28.65 -4.10
CA TYR A 118 -6.48 -29.18 -4.95
C TYR A 118 -6.53 -28.56 -6.34
N ILE A 119 -5.38 -28.15 -6.85
CA ILE A 119 -5.24 -27.59 -8.19
C ILE A 119 -4.45 -28.54 -9.09
N GLY A 120 -4.88 -28.63 -10.36
CA GLY A 120 -4.16 -29.37 -11.39
C GLY A 120 -2.97 -28.60 -11.94
N VAL A 121 -2.15 -29.27 -12.75
CA VAL A 121 -0.99 -28.66 -13.41
C VAL A 121 -1.40 -27.44 -14.25
N LYS A 122 -2.51 -27.55 -14.99
CA LYS A 122 -3.04 -26.46 -15.81
C LYS A 122 -3.38 -25.22 -14.96
N ASP A 123 -4.07 -25.43 -13.84
CA ASP A 123 -4.48 -24.33 -12.95
C ASP A 123 -3.26 -23.69 -12.27
N THR A 124 -2.28 -24.51 -11.87
CA THR A 124 -0.99 -24.04 -11.35
C THR A 124 -0.32 -23.10 -12.34
N MET A 125 -0.24 -23.47 -13.62
CA MET A 125 0.36 -22.62 -14.66
C MET A 125 -0.44 -21.34 -14.89
N VAL A 126 -1.77 -21.43 -14.90
CA VAL A 126 -2.64 -20.25 -15.04
C VAL A 126 -2.44 -19.26 -13.88
N GLU A 127 -2.40 -19.75 -12.64
CA GLU A 127 -2.17 -18.90 -11.47
C GLU A 127 -0.78 -18.28 -11.44
N LEU A 128 0.26 -19.01 -11.89
CA LEU A 128 1.61 -18.46 -12.07
C LEU A 128 1.62 -17.33 -13.12
N ILE A 129 0.99 -17.53 -14.26
CA ILE A 129 0.88 -16.52 -15.33
C ILE A 129 0.13 -15.29 -14.81
N LYS A 130 -0.99 -15.48 -14.12
CA LYS A 130 -1.74 -14.38 -13.49
C LYS A 130 -0.88 -13.62 -12.47
N THR A 131 -0.11 -14.31 -11.66
CA THR A 131 0.77 -13.70 -10.66
C THR A 131 1.88 -12.87 -11.33
N ILE A 132 2.53 -13.41 -12.36
CA ILE A 132 3.65 -12.76 -13.06
C ILE A 132 3.13 -11.55 -13.86
N PHE A 133 2.14 -11.72 -14.72
CA PHE A 133 1.76 -10.68 -15.67
C PHE A 133 0.68 -9.72 -15.13
N PHE A 134 -0.21 -10.20 -14.28
CA PHE A 134 -1.34 -9.41 -13.77
C PHE A 134 -1.24 -9.07 -12.29
N LEU A 135 -0.14 -9.45 -11.64
CA LEU A 135 0.06 -9.23 -10.20
C LEU A 135 -1.12 -9.76 -9.36
N SER A 136 -1.74 -10.85 -9.81
CA SER A 136 -2.86 -11.49 -9.14
C SER A 136 -2.33 -12.46 -8.10
N GLY A 137 -2.59 -12.24 -6.83
CA GLY A 137 -2.20 -13.13 -5.72
C GLY A 137 -3.38 -13.49 -4.82
N ASN A 138 -4.61 -13.26 -5.31
CA ASN A 138 -5.81 -13.40 -4.48
C ASN A 138 -6.21 -14.85 -4.16
N HIS A 139 -5.58 -15.83 -4.78
CA HIS A 139 -5.91 -17.26 -4.64
C HIS A 139 -5.04 -17.99 -3.62
N VAL A 140 -4.14 -17.29 -2.94
CA VAL A 140 -3.21 -17.90 -1.99
C VAL A 140 -3.52 -17.40 -0.58
N GLN A 141 -4.12 -18.25 0.27
CA GLN A 141 -4.52 -17.86 1.63
C GLN A 141 -3.35 -17.26 2.44
N LEU A 142 -2.19 -17.94 2.45
CA LEU A 142 -1.01 -17.48 3.20
C LEU A 142 -0.37 -16.22 2.60
N ALA A 143 -0.57 -15.95 1.32
CA ALA A 143 -0.08 -14.73 0.69
C ALA A 143 -1.11 -13.58 0.73
N GLY A 144 -2.19 -13.71 1.48
CA GLY A 144 -3.24 -12.70 1.57
C GLY A 144 -2.72 -11.31 1.92
N ALA A 145 -1.72 -11.19 2.80
CA ALA A 145 -1.10 -9.91 3.16
C ALA A 145 -0.22 -9.32 2.05
N PHE A 146 0.17 -10.09 1.05
CA PHE A 146 1.07 -9.62 -0.04
C PHE A 146 0.40 -8.67 -1.04
N TRP A 147 -0.94 -8.51 -1.00
CA TRP A 147 -1.63 -7.46 -1.75
C TRP A 147 -0.99 -6.08 -1.54
N PHE A 148 -0.47 -5.83 -0.34
CA PHE A 148 0.19 -4.60 0.03
C PHE A 148 1.48 -4.37 -0.78
N ILE A 149 2.35 -5.39 -0.94
CA ILE A 149 3.59 -5.28 -1.72
C ILE A 149 3.27 -4.99 -3.18
N ARG A 150 2.24 -5.65 -3.73
CA ARG A 150 1.72 -5.36 -5.07
C ARG A 150 1.30 -3.90 -5.21
N CYS A 151 0.44 -3.42 -4.32
CA CYS A 151 -0.01 -2.02 -4.33
C CYS A 151 1.16 -1.05 -4.22
N LEU A 152 2.10 -1.33 -3.32
CA LEU A 152 3.27 -0.49 -3.13
C LEU A 152 4.16 -0.43 -4.38
N PHE A 153 4.33 -1.57 -5.07
CA PHE A 153 5.04 -1.62 -6.36
C PHE A 153 4.36 -0.74 -7.40
N VAL A 154 3.06 -0.97 -7.64
CA VAL A 154 2.30 -0.23 -8.67
C VAL A 154 2.27 1.27 -8.37
N VAL A 155 2.00 1.66 -7.12
CA VAL A 155 1.97 3.06 -6.69
C VAL A 155 3.31 3.75 -6.93
N ASN A 156 4.43 3.11 -6.58
CA ASN A 156 5.77 3.67 -6.80
C ASN A 156 6.08 3.87 -8.30
N ILE A 157 5.73 2.89 -9.15
CA ILE A 157 5.96 2.99 -10.60
C ILE A 157 5.07 4.07 -11.20
N LEU A 158 3.78 4.04 -10.89
CA LEU A 158 2.82 5.03 -11.37
C LEU A 158 3.25 6.45 -11.00
N HIS A 159 3.61 6.67 -9.73
CA HIS A 159 4.05 7.97 -9.26
C HIS A 159 5.33 8.45 -9.98
N CYS A 160 6.30 7.57 -10.17
CA CYS A 160 7.54 7.90 -10.88
C CYS A 160 7.26 8.35 -12.33
N ILE A 161 6.41 7.62 -13.05
CA ILE A 161 6.03 7.97 -14.43
C ILE A 161 5.28 9.32 -14.48
N VAL A 162 4.30 9.49 -13.60
CA VAL A 162 3.51 10.72 -13.49
C VAL A 162 4.41 11.91 -13.14
N ALA A 163 5.32 11.75 -12.18
CA ALA A 163 6.26 12.80 -11.78
C ALA A 163 7.19 13.20 -12.96
N PHE A 164 7.66 12.23 -13.74
CA PHE A 164 8.47 12.48 -14.93
C PHE A 164 7.70 13.27 -16.00
N ILE A 165 6.44 12.92 -16.26
CA ILE A 165 5.58 13.63 -17.22
C ILE A 165 5.25 15.03 -16.69
N ALA A 166 4.84 15.15 -15.43
CA ALA A 166 4.48 16.43 -14.82
C ALA A 166 5.63 17.43 -14.79
N LYS A 167 6.87 16.95 -14.65
CA LYS A 167 8.07 17.80 -14.65
C LYS A 167 8.30 18.51 -15.99
N LYS A 168 7.86 17.93 -17.10
CA LYS A 168 7.96 18.52 -18.45
C LYS A 168 6.93 19.63 -18.68
N THR A 169 5.96 19.79 -17.81
CA THR A 169 4.81 20.67 -18.02
C THR A 169 4.93 21.91 -17.12
N LYS A 170 4.65 23.10 -17.70
CA LYS A 170 4.66 24.37 -16.96
C LYS A 170 3.63 24.43 -15.81
N ARG A 171 2.50 23.71 -15.95
CA ARG A 171 1.39 23.67 -14.96
C ARG A 171 1.48 22.46 -14.00
N ARG A 172 2.64 22.23 -13.46
CA ARG A 172 2.92 21.07 -12.59
C ARG A 172 1.91 20.89 -11.43
N ASN A 173 1.58 21.97 -10.72
CA ASN A 173 0.66 21.88 -9.60
C ASN A 173 -0.76 21.50 -10.02
N THR A 174 -1.24 22.05 -11.15
CA THR A 174 -2.55 21.71 -11.71
C THR A 174 -2.63 20.22 -12.08
N ILE A 175 -1.56 19.66 -12.64
CA ILE A 175 -1.49 18.21 -12.95
C ILE A 175 -1.63 17.37 -11.69
N TRP A 176 -0.94 17.73 -10.61
CA TRP A 176 -1.04 16.98 -9.35
C TRP A 176 -2.44 17.01 -8.75
N VAL A 177 -3.11 18.15 -8.80
CA VAL A 177 -4.50 18.28 -8.35
C VAL A 177 -5.43 17.44 -9.21
N LEU A 178 -5.29 17.49 -10.54
CA LEU A 178 -6.11 16.68 -11.46
C LEU A 178 -5.90 15.18 -11.23
N ILE A 179 -4.66 14.73 -11.08
CA ILE A 179 -4.36 13.32 -10.81
C ILE A 179 -4.95 12.88 -9.49
N PHE A 180 -4.88 13.71 -8.45
CA PHE A 180 -5.49 13.43 -7.17
C PHE A 180 -7.01 13.25 -7.30
N ILE A 181 -7.68 14.19 -7.97
CA ILE A 181 -9.14 14.14 -8.20
C ILE A 181 -9.52 12.90 -9.03
N ILE A 182 -8.81 12.65 -10.15
CA ILE A 182 -9.06 11.48 -11.01
C ILE A 182 -8.89 10.19 -10.19
N ASN A 183 -7.85 10.12 -9.36
CA ASN A 183 -7.60 8.94 -8.56
C ASN A 183 -8.69 8.72 -7.49
N CYS A 184 -9.23 9.78 -6.88
CA CYS A 184 -10.37 9.69 -5.97
C CYS A 184 -11.63 9.19 -6.67
N ILE A 185 -11.91 9.72 -7.86
CA ILE A 185 -13.06 9.29 -8.68
C ILE A 185 -12.93 7.82 -9.06
N LEU A 186 -11.75 7.39 -9.56
CA LEU A 186 -11.50 5.99 -9.92
C LEU A 186 -11.63 5.07 -8.71
N ALA A 187 -11.08 5.45 -7.55
CA ALA A 187 -11.20 4.68 -6.32
C ALA A 187 -12.67 4.43 -5.96
N SER A 188 -13.52 5.46 -6.09
CA SER A 188 -14.96 5.36 -5.83
C SER A 188 -15.65 4.47 -6.84
N LEU A 189 -15.54 4.78 -8.12
CA LEU A 189 -16.25 4.06 -9.18
C LEU A 189 -15.89 2.57 -9.20
N VAL A 190 -14.61 2.23 -9.02
CA VAL A 190 -14.17 0.83 -8.96
C VAL A 190 -14.66 0.15 -7.69
N SER A 191 -14.78 0.85 -6.56
CA SER A 191 -15.30 0.27 -5.32
C SER A 191 -16.81 0.00 -5.39
N GLU A 192 -17.55 0.78 -6.16
CA GLU A 192 -18.99 0.60 -6.42
C GLU A 192 -19.28 -0.47 -7.49
N GLY A 193 -18.22 -1.05 -8.10
CA GLY A 193 -18.35 -2.14 -9.07
C GLY A 193 -18.33 -1.70 -10.53
N TYR A 194 -18.19 -0.40 -10.81
CA TYR A 194 -17.90 0.08 -12.15
C TYR A 194 -16.48 -0.34 -12.57
N PHE A 195 -16.26 -0.52 -13.87
CA PHE A 195 -14.95 -0.93 -14.41
C PHE A 195 -14.39 -2.22 -13.77
N GLN A 196 -15.13 -3.32 -13.90
CA GLN A 196 -14.79 -4.62 -13.29
C GLN A 196 -13.36 -5.10 -13.59
N PHE A 197 -12.81 -4.74 -14.77
CA PHE A 197 -11.42 -5.03 -15.14
C PHE A 197 -10.38 -4.34 -14.24
N LEU A 198 -10.74 -3.21 -13.58
CA LEU A 198 -9.91 -2.52 -12.60
C LEU A 198 -10.14 -2.98 -11.16
N ARG A 199 -11.07 -3.91 -10.92
CA ARG A 199 -11.44 -4.38 -9.57
C ARG A 199 -10.23 -4.84 -8.75
N GLY A 200 -9.26 -5.47 -9.39
CA GLY A 200 -8.00 -5.88 -8.74
C GLY A 200 -7.11 -4.71 -8.28
N PHE A 201 -7.35 -3.49 -8.78
CA PHE A 201 -6.58 -2.29 -8.45
C PHE A 201 -7.30 -1.31 -7.52
N LYS A 202 -8.51 -1.63 -7.04
CA LYS A 202 -9.28 -0.72 -6.15
C LYS A 202 -8.47 -0.24 -4.95
N THR A 203 -7.77 -1.16 -4.28
CA THR A 203 -6.89 -0.88 -3.15
C THR A 203 -5.68 -0.03 -3.56
N THR A 204 -5.20 -0.16 -4.79
CA THR A 204 -4.08 0.62 -5.32
C THR A 204 -4.45 2.10 -5.47
N PHE A 205 -5.66 2.42 -5.90
CA PHE A 205 -6.13 3.81 -5.99
C PHE A 205 -6.20 4.46 -4.59
N ALA A 206 -6.77 3.76 -3.61
CA ALA A 206 -6.80 4.24 -2.22
C ALA A 206 -5.39 4.40 -1.63
N ALA A 207 -4.50 3.42 -1.85
CA ALA A 207 -3.11 3.47 -1.42
C ALA A 207 -2.33 4.63 -2.06
N TYR A 208 -2.63 4.98 -3.31
CA TYR A 208 -1.99 6.10 -3.99
C TYR A 208 -2.35 7.45 -3.36
N ILE A 209 -3.58 7.62 -2.87
CA ILE A 209 -3.97 8.82 -2.13
C ILE A 209 -3.13 8.96 -0.87
N ALA A 210 -3.01 7.91 -0.06
CA ALA A 210 -2.18 7.91 1.14
C ALA A 210 -0.69 8.20 0.81
N TYR A 211 -0.19 7.63 -0.28
CA TYR A 211 1.16 7.89 -0.77
C TYR A 211 1.37 9.37 -1.16
N MET A 212 0.41 10.00 -1.85
CA MET A 212 0.47 11.41 -2.22
C MET A 212 0.47 12.33 -0.99
N ILE A 213 -0.27 11.97 0.08
CA ILE A 213 -0.23 12.69 1.35
C ILE A 213 1.21 12.69 1.91
N GLY A 214 1.88 11.54 1.91
CA GLY A 214 3.28 11.44 2.35
C GLY A 214 4.22 12.38 1.59
N ILE A 215 4.04 12.50 0.27
CA ILE A 215 4.82 13.43 -0.55
C ILE A 215 4.54 14.89 -0.17
N LEU A 216 3.26 15.23 0.08
CA LEU A 216 2.89 16.58 0.49
C LEU A 216 3.47 16.92 1.86
N LEU A 217 3.41 16.00 2.83
CA LEU A 217 4.01 16.17 4.15
C LEU A 217 5.50 16.49 4.05
N ARG A 218 6.24 15.78 3.18
CA ARG A 218 7.65 16.07 2.93
C ARG A 218 7.86 17.40 2.25
N LYS A 219 7.05 17.71 1.22
CA LYS A 219 7.20 18.94 0.43
C LYS A 219 7.03 20.21 1.27
N TYR A 220 6.09 20.18 2.20
CA TYR A 220 5.82 21.34 3.07
C TYR A 220 6.69 21.35 4.34
N GLU A 221 7.67 20.44 4.44
CA GLU A 221 8.58 20.34 5.60
C GLU A 221 7.79 20.43 6.91
N ILE A 222 6.63 19.79 6.93
CA ILE A 222 5.83 19.78 8.16
C ILE A 222 6.74 19.23 9.23
N ASN A 223 7.09 20.12 10.18
CA ASN A 223 8.03 19.79 11.23
C ASN A 223 7.35 18.81 12.18
N LEU A 224 7.47 17.55 11.83
CA LEU A 224 6.88 16.45 12.58
C LEU A 224 7.23 16.57 14.07
N LYS A 225 8.42 17.08 14.41
CA LYS A 225 8.84 17.32 15.80
C LYS A 225 7.93 18.29 16.56
N LYS A 226 7.27 19.24 15.90
CA LYS A 226 6.29 20.14 16.55
C LYS A 226 4.91 19.52 16.72
N VAL A 227 4.58 18.50 15.90
CA VAL A 227 3.31 17.78 15.96
C VAL A 227 3.38 16.66 17.01
N TYR A 228 4.58 16.17 17.33
CA TYR A 228 4.81 15.18 18.40
C TYR A 228 4.76 15.81 19.80
N SER A 229 3.60 16.34 20.14
CA SER A 229 3.26 16.64 21.53
C SER A 229 2.52 15.42 22.10
N ILE A 230 2.73 15.12 23.37
CA ILE A 230 1.95 14.07 24.09
C ILE A 230 0.46 14.32 23.98
N TYR A 231 0.06 15.60 23.90
CA TYR A 231 -1.34 16.00 23.68
C TYR A 231 -1.83 15.62 22.26
N GLY A 232 -1.03 15.83 21.22
CA GLY A 232 -1.33 15.43 19.86
C GLY A 232 -1.51 13.90 19.75
N PHE A 233 -0.63 13.13 20.38
CA PHE A 233 -0.76 11.68 20.46
C PHE A 233 -2.05 11.26 21.17
N GLY A 234 -2.36 11.88 22.33
CA GLY A 234 -3.58 11.58 23.09
C GLY A 234 -4.85 11.88 22.31
N VAL A 235 -4.93 13.02 21.62
CA VAL A 235 -6.06 13.39 20.77
C VAL A 235 -6.20 12.41 19.60
N SER A 236 -5.12 12.10 18.89
CA SER A 236 -5.13 11.14 17.78
C SER A 236 -5.57 9.75 18.21
N PHE A 237 -5.09 9.30 19.36
CA PHE A 237 -5.47 8.00 19.94
C PHE A 237 -6.98 7.95 20.26
N ILE A 238 -7.51 9.00 20.89
CA ILE A 238 -8.96 9.10 21.21
C ILE A 238 -9.78 9.12 19.92
N VAL A 239 -9.38 9.90 18.92
CA VAL A 239 -10.05 9.98 17.63
C VAL A 239 -10.08 8.59 16.97
N LEU A 240 -8.96 7.85 16.94
CA LEU A 240 -8.92 6.50 16.39
C LEU A 240 -9.80 5.51 17.16
N LEU A 241 -9.87 5.63 18.51
CA LEU A 241 -10.76 4.80 19.31
C LEU A 241 -12.24 5.07 18.99
N ILE A 242 -12.64 6.33 18.87
CA ILE A 242 -14.02 6.72 18.50
C ILE A 242 -14.35 6.16 17.12
N PHE A 243 -13.46 6.32 16.13
CA PHE A 243 -13.69 5.78 14.79
C PHE A 243 -13.75 4.26 14.75
N SER A 244 -12.97 3.55 15.58
CA SER A 244 -13.04 2.08 15.65
C SER A 244 -14.38 1.56 16.16
N SER A 245 -15.11 2.36 16.95
CA SER A 245 -16.44 2.00 17.45
C SER A 245 -17.56 2.26 16.44
N ILE A 246 -17.36 3.23 15.52
CA ILE A 246 -18.40 3.67 14.58
C ILE A 246 -18.30 2.91 13.24
N ALA A 247 -17.11 2.57 12.79
CA ALA A 247 -16.92 2.01 11.45
C ALA A 247 -15.82 0.93 11.41
N THR A 248 -16.11 -0.15 10.70
CA THR A 248 -15.08 -1.11 10.23
C THR A 248 -14.53 -0.60 8.91
N ILE A 249 -13.52 0.25 8.97
CA ILE A 249 -12.94 0.88 7.78
C ILE A 249 -11.64 0.14 7.44
N SER A 250 -11.56 -0.39 6.23
CA SER A 250 -10.32 -0.99 5.71
C SER A 250 -9.97 -0.40 4.35
N ILE A 251 -8.68 -0.14 4.11
CA ILE A 251 -8.18 0.33 2.81
C ILE A 251 -8.58 -0.65 1.68
N SER A 252 -8.79 -1.91 2.03
CA SER A 252 -9.21 -2.95 1.09
C SER A 252 -10.63 -2.73 0.52
N GLU A 253 -11.48 -1.95 1.18
CA GLU A 253 -12.84 -1.69 0.73
C GLU A 253 -12.94 -0.60 -0.34
N GLY A 254 -11.99 0.34 -0.37
CA GLY A 254 -11.84 1.35 -1.43
C GLY A 254 -12.95 2.41 -1.51
N LYS A 255 -13.90 2.48 -0.56
CA LYS A 255 -14.98 3.47 -0.57
C LYS A 255 -14.46 4.88 -0.29
N ILE A 256 -15.05 5.92 -0.93
CA ILE A 256 -14.62 7.32 -0.77
C ILE A 256 -14.71 7.77 0.70
N VAL A 257 -15.77 7.40 1.41
CA VAL A 257 -15.93 7.72 2.83
C VAL A 257 -14.74 7.19 3.61
N ASN A 258 -14.29 5.97 3.28
CA ASN A 258 -13.13 5.36 3.88
C ASN A 258 -11.84 6.16 3.57
N ILE A 259 -11.70 6.70 2.36
CA ILE A 259 -10.53 7.51 1.95
C ILE A 259 -10.43 8.78 2.78
N VAL A 260 -11.54 9.49 3.00
CA VAL A 260 -11.58 10.69 3.84
C VAL A 260 -11.18 10.35 5.29
N PHE A 261 -11.72 9.26 5.84
CA PHE A 261 -11.34 8.77 7.16
C PHE A 261 -9.88 8.35 7.23
N TYR A 262 -9.32 7.74 6.16
CA TYR A 262 -7.90 7.42 6.08
C TYR A 262 -7.01 8.65 6.12
N VAL A 263 -7.38 9.70 5.40
CA VAL A 263 -6.65 10.97 5.44
C VAL A 263 -6.64 11.51 6.86
N ILE A 264 -7.79 11.55 7.52
CA ILE A 264 -7.91 12.01 8.91
C ILE A 264 -7.10 11.11 9.84
N ALA A 265 -7.27 9.79 9.80
CA ALA A 265 -6.57 8.85 10.67
C ALA A 265 -5.05 8.80 10.44
N THR A 266 -4.57 9.23 9.27
CA THR A 266 -3.12 9.24 8.96
C THR A 266 -2.48 10.58 9.34
N VAL A 267 -3.27 11.64 9.43
CA VAL A 267 -2.80 12.97 9.85
C VAL A 267 -2.87 13.11 11.38
N CYS A 268 -3.81 12.43 12.03
CA CYS A 268 -3.86 12.27 13.48
C CYS A 268 -2.80 11.30 13.98
#